data_74ef4d169630510cf974a074b2f7cb31
#
_entry.id   74ef4d169630510cf974a074b2f7cb31
#
_cell.length_a   1.000
_cell.length_b   1.000
_cell.length_c   1.000
_cell.angle_alpha   90.00
_cell.angle_beta   90.00
_cell.angle_gamma   90.00
#
_symmetry.space_group_name_H-M   'P 1'
#
loop_
_entity.id
_entity.type
_entity.pdbx_description
1 polymer ?
#
loop_
_entity_poly.entity_id
_entity_poly.type
_entity_poly.pdbx_seq_one_letter_code
_entity_poly.pdbx_strand_id
1 'polypeptide(L)'
;MILPDKRKRIVLVDDHALVRQGLERLLNIGDEFVVCEEAGDAAEGIEMVREMRPDTVIVDVGLPGGPDGIELTEKLRSEFPALVVLILSAHEEPEFVRRAARAGAMGYVLKNEAVETLRTALRNAFKGKRIFSDDVLKETG
;
A
#
# COMPACT_ATOMS: atom_id res chain seq x y z
N MET A 1 10.40 -27.65 16.67
CA MET A 1 9.25 -27.19 15.87
C MET A 1 9.46 -25.76 15.42
N ILE A 2 9.30 -25.49 14.14
CA ILE A 2 9.41 -24.13 13.61
C ILE A 2 8.05 -23.47 13.72
N LEU A 3 8.00 -22.33 14.41
CA LEU A 3 6.76 -21.54 14.52
C LEU A 3 6.51 -20.79 13.20
N PRO A 4 5.25 -20.66 12.78
CA PRO A 4 4.95 -19.87 11.59
C PRO A 4 5.35 -18.41 11.79
N ASP A 5 5.81 -17.79 10.70
CA ASP A 5 6.12 -16.36 10.69
C ASP A 5 4.82 -15.57 10.85
N LYS A 6 4.74 -14.79 11.91
CA LYS A 6 3.53 -13.99 12.21
C LYS A 6 3.58 -12.58 11.65
N ARG A 7 4.67 -12.21 10.97
CA ARG A 7 4.78 -10.87 10.40
C ARG A 7 3.77 -10.70 9.27
N LYS A 8 3.24 -9.49 9.15
CA LYS A 8 2.37 -9.14 8.03
C LYS A 8 3.22 -9.00 6.77
N ARG A 9 2.81 -9.67 5.70
CA ARG A 9 3.54 -9.74 4.44
C ARG A 9 3.11 -8.60 3.53
N ILE A 10 4.09 -7.89 2.98
CA ILE A 10 3.88 -6.68 2.19
C ILE A 10 4.46 -6.87 0.79
N VAL A 11 3.71 -6.44 -0.23
CA VAL A 11 4.24 -6.22 -1.58
C VAL A 11 4.35 -4.71 -1.79
N LEU A 12 5.50 -4.25 -2.29
CA LEU A 12 5.72 -2.85 -2.64
C LEU A 12 5.58 -2.67 -4.15
N VAL A 13 4.80 -1.67 -4.58
CA VAL A 13 4.66 -1.34 -6.00
C VAL A 13 5.04 0.13 -6.19
N ASP A 14 6.24 0.37 -6.70
CA ASP A 14 6.81 1.70 -6.91
C ASP A 14 7.90 1.58 -7.98
N ASP A 15 7.94 2.48 -8.93
CA ASP A 15 8.97 2.42 -9.99
C ASP A 15 10.35 2.94 -9.56
N HIS A 16 10.47 3.49 -8.36
CA HIS A 16 11.73 4.01 -7.83
C HIS A 16 12.45 2.93 -7.02
N ALA A 17 13.45 2.27 -7.61
CA ALA A 17 14.17 1.18 -6.96
C ALA A 17 14.79 1.58 -5.61
N LEU A 18 15.33 2.79 -5.50
CA LEU A 18 15.92 3.26 -4.24
C LEU A 18 14.88 3.43 -3.14
N VAL A 19 13.68 3.89 -3.51
CA VAL A 19 12.56 4.01 -2.54
C VAL A 19 12.18 2.62 -2.03
N ARG A 20 12.02 1.65 -2.94
CA ARG A 20 11.69 0.27 -2.55
C ARG A 20 12.74 -0.32 -1.60
N GLN A 21 14.02 -0.16 -1.94
CA GLN A 21 15.12 -0.68 -1.11
C GLN A 21 15.11 -0.07 0.29
N GLY A 22 14.90 1.24 0.38
CA GLY A 22 14.83 1.93 1.66
C GLY A 22 13.65 1.48 2.51
N LEU A 23 12.48 1.37 1.89
CA LEU A 23 11.27 0.91 2.57
C LEU A 23 11.40 -0.54 3.04
N GLU A 24 11.95 -1.40 2.19
CA GLU A 24 12.18 -2.80 2.56
C GLU A 24 13.04 -2.90 3.82
N ARG A 25 14.15 -2.18 3.86
CA ARG A 25 15.03 -2.19 5.03
C ARG A 25 14.32 -1.71 6.28
N LEU A 26 13.61 -0.60 6.18
CA LEU A 26 12.96 0.03 7.33
C LEU A 26 11.76 -0.78 7.82
N LEU A 27 10.95 -1.31 6.90
CA LEU A 27 9.77 -2.10 7.27
C LEU A 27 10.15 -3.49 7.82
N ASN A 28 11.27 -4.04 7.37
CA ASN A 28 11.74 -5.35 7.85
C ASN A 28 12.38 -5.28 9.24
N ILE A 29 12.66 -4.08 9.77
CA ILE A 29 13.18 -3.96 11.13
C ILE A 29 12.10 -4.39 12.12
N GLY A 30 12.45 -5.31 13.00
CA GLY A 30 11.52 -5.82 14.00
C GLY A 30 10.75 -7.05 13.51
N ASP A 31 9.65 -7.31 14.16
CA ASP A 31 8.87 -8.54 13.96
C ASP A 31 7.42 -8.31 13.52
N GLU A 32 7.07 -7.09 13.10
CA GLU A 32 5.70 -6.77 12.67
C GLU A 32 5.46 -7.03 11.20
N PHE A 33 6.40 -6.60 10.35
CA PHE A 33 6.21 -6.58 8.89
C PHE A 33 7.38 -7.22 8.17
N VAL A 34 7.10 -7.77 6.99
CA VAL A 34 8.13 -8.26 6.07
C VAL A 34 7.73 -7.93 4.64
N VAL A 35 8.62 -7.31 3.90
CA VAL A 35 8.43 -7.09 2.46
C VAL A 35 8.82 -8.38 1.75
N CYS A 36 7.84 -9.05 1.16
CA CYS A 36 8.05 -10.35 0.53
C CYS A 36 8.32 -10.25 -0.98
N GLU A 37 7.92 -9.16 -1.62
CA GLU A 37 8.16 -8.95 -3.05
C GLU A 37 7.98 -7.48 -3.43
N GLU A 38 8.54 -7.10 -4.60
CA GLU A 38 8.50 -5.73 -5.11
C GLU A 38 8.14 -5.75 -6.59
N ALA A 39 7.49 -4.68 -7.04
CA ALA A 39 7.12 -4.49 -8.44
C ALA A 39 7.33 -3.04 -8.85
N GLY A 40 7.65 -2.82 -10.12
CA GLY A 40 7.92 -1.48 -10.66
C GLY A 40 6.77 -0.87 -11.46
N ASP A 41 5.72 -1.63 -11.76
CA ASP A 41 4.56 -1.15 -12.49
C ASP A 41 3.28 -1.93 -12.08
N ALA A 42 2.14 -1.50 -12.59
CA ALA A 42 0.86 -2.09 -12.21
C ALA A 42 0.73 -3.56 -12.65
N ALA A 43 1.17 -3.89 -13.86
CA ALA A 43 1.06 -5.26 -14.38
C ALA A 43 1.87 -6.24 -13.53
N GLU A 44 3.10 -5.88 -13.22
CA GLU A 44 3.98 -6.67 -12.35
C GLU A 44 3.39 -6.75 -10.93
N GLY A 45 2.83 -5.66 -10.44
CA GLY A 45 2.18 -5.60 -9.12
C GLY A 45 1.03 -6.58 -8.99
N ILE A 46 0.17 -6.67 -10.01
CA ILE A 46 -0.95 -7.63 -10.02
C ILE A 46 -0.42 -9.06 -9.99
N GLU A 47 0.60 -9.36 -10.79
CA GLU A 47 1.21 -10.70 -10.82
C GLU A 47 1.80 -11.07 -9.46
N MET A 48 2.53 -10.13 -8.83
CA MET A 48 3.13 -10.38 -7.53
C MET A 48 2.08 -10.64 -6.44
N VAL A 49 0.98 -9.90 -6.47
CA VAL A 49 -0.12 -10.12 -5.51
C VAL A 49 -0.77 -11.48 -5.74
N ARG A 50 -1.00 -11.85 -6.99
CA ARG A 50 -1.57 -13.16 -7.31
C ARG A 50 -0.70 -14.33 -6.85
N GLU A 51 0.61 -14.19 -7.04
CA GLU A 51 1.58 -15.22 -6.63
C GLU A 51 1.78 -15.29 -5.13
N MET A 52 2.04 -14.12 -4.52
CA MET A 52 2.49 -14.06 -3.14
C MET A 52 1.35 -14.03 -2.13
N ARG A 53 0.16 -13.62 -2.54
CA ARG A 53 -1.01 -13.46 -1.64
C ARG A 53 -0.64 -12.72 -0.36
N PRO A 54 -0.14 -11.47 -0.46
CA PRO A 54 0.30 -10.72 0.70
C PRO A 54 -0.88 -10.28 1.57
N ASP A 55 -0.58 -9.82 2.78
CA ASP A 55 -1.58 -9.21 3.65
C ASP A 55 -1.90 -7.79 3.21
N THR A 56 -0.92 -7.08 2.66
CA THR A 56 -1.09 -5.71 2.20
C THR A 56 -0.19 -5.39 1.01
N VAL A 57 -0.62 -4.39 0.24
CA VAL A 57 0.18 -3.82 -0.84
C VAL A 57 0.33 -2.33 -0.57
N ILE A 58 1.55 -1.82 -0.68
CA ILE A 58 1.83 -0.39 -0.63
C ILE A 58 2.09 0.04 -2.06
N VAL A 59 1.29 0.99 -2.55
CA VAL A 59 1.25 1.37 -3.96
C VAL A 59 1.56 2.86 -4.13
N ASP A 60 2.48 3.18 -5.05
CA ASP A 60 2.71 4.55 -5.49
C ASP A 60 1.66 4.94 -6.54
N VAL A 61 1.14 6.17 -6.47
CA VAL A 61 0.19 6.69 -7.46
C VAL A 61 0.83 6.79 -8.84
N GLY A 62 2.06 7.26 -8.92
CA GLY A 62 2.74 7.61 -10.16
C GLY A 62 3.41 6.45 -10.89
N LEU A 63 2.71 5.33 -11.11
CA LEU A 63 3.29 4.19 -11.81
C LEU A 63 3.36 4.42 -13.32
N PRO A 64 4.41 3.93 -13.99
CA PRO A 64 4.59 4.13 -15.42
C PRO A 64 3.82 3.15 -16.29
N GLY A 65 3.66 3.51 -17.54
CA GLY A 65 3.36 2.58 -18.62
C GLY A 65 1.97 1.97 -18.69
N GLY A 66 0.99 2.53 -18.02
CA GLY A 66 -0.36 1.98 -18.06
C GLY A 66 -1.18 2.44 -16.88
N PRO A 67 -1.91 1.55 -16.17
CA PRO A 67 -2.69 1.97 -15.01
C PRO A 67 -1.83 2.62 -13.95
N ASP A 68 -2.30 3.74 -13.39
CA ASP A 68 -1.64 4.37 -12.25
C ASP A 68 -1.92 3.56 -10.97
N GLY A 69 -1.36 4.01 -9.85
CA GLY A 69 -1.52 3.30 -8.58
C GLY A 69 -2.95 3.29 -8.06
N ILE A 70 -3.76 4.29 -8.40
CA ILE A 70 -5.18 4.34 -8.00
C ILE A 70 -5.99 3.33 -8.81
N GLU A 71 -5.76 3.27 -10.11
CA GLU A 71 -6.39 2.27 -10.98
C GLU A 71 -5.98 0.85 -10.58
N LEU A 72 -4.71 0.66 -10.22
CA LEU A 72 -4.23 -0.61 -9.70
C LEU A 72 -4.97 -0.98 -8.41
N THR A 73 -5.17 0.01 -7.51
CA THR A 73 -5.90 -0.21 -6.27
C THR A 73 -7.33 -0.70 -6.53
N GLU A 74 -8.04 -0.07 -7.47
CA GLU A 74 -9.38 -0.52 -7.86
C GLU A 74 -9.38 -1.98 -8.31
N LYS A 75 -8.43 -2.33 -9.16
CA LYS A 75 -8.30 -3.69 -9.70
C LYS A 75 -8.01 -4.71 -8.61
N LEU A 76 -7.05 -4.39 -7.74
CA LEU A 76 -6.68 -5.28 -6.64
C LEU A 76 -7.82 -5.48 -5.65
N ARG A 77 -8.54 -4.41 -5.31
CA ARG A 77 -9.66 -4.50 -4.37
C ARG A 77 -10.83 -5.27 -4.98
N SER A 78 -11.02 -5.18 -6.29
CA SER A 78 -12.05 -5.96 -6.99
C SER A 78 -11.72 -7.45 -6.98
N GLU A 79 -10.46 -7.80 -7.23
CA GLU A 79 -10.01 -9.20 -7.30
C GLU A 79 -9.78 -9.80 -5.90
N PHE A 80 -9.32 -9.01 -4.95
CA PHE A 80 -8.97 -9.45 -3.59
C PHE A 80 -9.65 -8.56 -2.55
N PRO A 81 -10.94 -8.79 -2.26
CA PRO A 81 -11.69 -7.90 -1.37
C PRO A 81 -11.14 -7.77 0.06
N ALA A 82 -10.41 -8.76 0.53
CA ALA A 82 -9.81 -8.72 1.87
C ALA A 82 -8.42 -8.07 1.90
N LEU A 83 -7.85 -7.76 0.75
CA LEU A 83 -6.51 -7.18 0.66
C LEU A 83 -6.51 -5.74 1.18
N VAL A 84 -5.58 -5.43 2.07
CA VAL A 84 -5.35 -4.07 2.53
C VAL A 84 -4.44 -3.37 1.52
N VAL A 85 -4.87 -2.24 0.97
CA VAL A 85 -4.07 -1.42 0.06
C VAL A 85 -3.82 -0.07 0.70
N LEU A 86 -2.56 0.33 0.80
CA LEU A 86 -2.17 1.67 1.23
C LEU A 86 -1.48 2.38 0.07
N ILE A 87 -1.77 3.66 -0.07
CA ILE A 87 -1.09 4.51 -1.05
C ILE A 87 0.08 5.21 -0.34
N LEU A 88 1.24 5.20 -0.98
CA LEU A 88 2.39 5.99 -0.58
C LEU A 88 2.76 6.88 -1.76
N SER A 89 2.64 8.19 -1.63
CA SER A 89 2.73 9.10 -2.77
C SER A 89 3.44 10.39 -2.45
N ALA A 90 4.05 10.99 -3.47
CA ALA A 90 4.56 12.37 -3.40
C ALA A 90 3.46 13.42 -3.64
N HIS A 91 2.27 13.02 -4.07
CA HIS A 91 1.17 13.91 -4.40
C HIS A 91 0.30 14.20 -3.18
N GLU A 92 0.17 15.50 -2.84
CA GLU A 92 -0.62 15.98 -1.69
C GLU A 92 -2.02 16.44 -2.11
N GLU A 93 -2.29 16.59 -3.40
CA GLU A 93 -3.52 17.17 -3.89
C GLU A 93 -4.74 16.38 -3.43
N PRO A 94 -5.76 17.06 -2.85
CA PRO A 94 -6.94 16.37 -2.33
C PRO A 94 -7.64 15.46 -3.33
N GLU A 95 -7.56 15.79 -4.61
CA GLU A 95 -8.14 14.99 -5.69
C GLU A 95 -7.59 13.56 -5.70
N PHE A 96 -6.27 13.41 -5.59
CA PHE A 96 -5.65 12.09 -5.56
C PHE A 96 -6.06 11.31 -4.31
N VAL A 97 -6.12 12.00 -3.17
CA VAL A 97 -6.52 11.39 -1.91
C VAL A 97 -7.95 10.87 -1.99
N ARG A 98 -8.88 11.67 -2.53
CA ARG A 98 -10.27 11.27 -2.70
C ARG A 98 -10.42 10.08 -3.65
N ARG A 99 -9.71 10.12 -4.77
CA ARG A 99 -9.72 9.01 -5.74
C ARG A 99 -9.22 7.72 -5.11
N ALA A 100 -8.15 7.80 -4.33
CA ALA A 100 -7.61 6.64 -3.63
C ALA A 100 -8.62 6.06 -2.64
N ALA A 101 -9.28 6.91 -1.88
CA ALA A 101 -10.31 6.47 -0.93
C ALA A 101 -11.48 5.78 -1.64
N ARG A 102 -11.94 6.33 -2.76
CA ARG A 102 -13.03 5.73 -3.58
C ARG A 102 -12.59 4.40 -4.19
N ALA A 103 -11.31 4.27 -4.55
CA ALA A 103 -10.78 3.04 -5.10
C ALA A 103 -10.68 1.91 -4.08
N GLY A 104 -10.86 2.21 -2.80
CA GLY A 104 -10.83 1.23 -1.73
C GLY A 104 -9.53 1.17 -0.94
N ALA A 105 -8.64 2.15 -1.11
CA ALA A 105 -7.44 2.22 -0.28
C ALA A 105 -7.83 2.45 1.18
N MET A 106 -7.07 1.85 2.09
CA MET A 106 -7.28 2.01 3.52
C MET A 106 -6.57 3.23 4.10
N GLY A 107 -5.64 3.81 3.35
CA GLY A 107 -4.97 5.03 3.78
C GLY A 107 -4.11 5.63 2.67
N TYR A 108 -3.66 6.85 2.90
CA TYR A 108 -2.84 7.62 1.98
C TYR A 108 -1.73 8.29 2.79
N VAL A 109 -0.50 7.91 2.56
CA VAL A 109 0.67 8.42 3.28
C VAL A 109 1.60 9.11 2.28
N LEU A 110 2.12 10.27 2.65
CA LEU A 110 3.04 11.01 1.79
C LEU A 110 4.46 10.46 1.92
N LYS A 111 5.18 10.43 0.79
CA LYS A 111 6.56 9.91 0.74
C LYS A 111 7.54 10.70 1.60
N ASN A 112 7.23 11.96 1.93
CA ASN A 112 8.08 12.79 2.79
C ASN A 112 7.78 12.63 4.28
N GLU A 113 6.79 11.81 4.63
CA GLU A 113 6.50 11.53 6.03
C GLU A 113 7.44 10.46 6.58
N ALA A 114 7.61 10.46 7.92
CA ALA A 114 8.47 9.49 8.57
C ALA A 114 7.92 8.06 8.42
N VAL A 115 8.82 7.08 8.39
CA VAL A 115 8.45 5.66 8.29
C VAL A 115 7.48 5.24 9.41
N GLU A 116 7.58 5.86 10.59
CA GLU A 116 6.66 5.56 11.68
C GLU A 116 5.20 5.93 11.36
N THR A 117 4.99 6.97 10.52
CA THR A 117 3.64 7.30 10.04
C THR A 117 3.10 6.16 9.18
N LEU A 118 3.93 5.60 8.31
CA LEU A 118 3.56 4.45 7.49
C LEU A 118 3.28 3.22 8.35
N ARG A 119 4.10 2.93 9.34
CA ARG A 119 3.88 1.80 10.26
C ARG A 119 2.56 1.96 11.01
N THR A 120 2.27 3.15 11.49
CA THR A 120 1.02 3.46 12.18
C THR A 120 -0.19 3.26 11.26
N ALA A 121 -0.07 3.74 10.01
CA ALA A 121 -1.13 3.56 9.01
C ALA A 121 -1.38 2.08 8.74
N LEU A 122 -0.33 1.26 8.62
CA LEU A 122 -0.44 -0.18 8.44
C LEU A 122 -1.16 -0.85 9.62
N ARG A 123 -0.76 -0.51 10.84
CA ARG A 123 -1.40 -1.08 12.04
C ARG A 123 -2.88 -0.74 12.11
N ASN A 124 -3.23 0.50 11.81
CA ASN A 124 -4.63 0.92 11.81
C ASN A 124 -5.43 0.24 10.70
N ALA A 125 -4.85 0.12 9.51
CA ALA A 125 -5.51 -0.54 8.39
C ALA A 125 -5.84 -2.01 8.71
N PHE A 126 -4.94 -2.72 9.38
CA PHE A 126 -5.19 -4.11 9.80
C PHE A 126 -6.25 -4.21 10.90
N LYS A 127 -6.55 -3.12 11.58
CA LYS A 127 -7.67 -3.04 12.53
C LYS A 127 -8.97 -2.59 11.86
N GLY A 128 -8.97 -2.43 10.54
CA GLY A 128 -10.12 -1.96 9.79
C GLY A 128 -10.35 -0.46 9.84
N LYS A 129 -9.38 0.31 10.30
CA LYS A 129 -9.49 1.77 10.38
C LYS A 129 -8.89 2.43 9.16
N ARG A 130 -9.69 3.21 8.46
CA ARG A 130 -9.24 3.98 7.31
C ARG A 130 -8.49 5.23 7.78
N ILE A 131 -7.34 5.52 7.13
CA ILE A 131 -6.46 6.63 7.48
C ILE A 131 -6.61 7.72 6.42
N PHE A 132 -7.69 8.48 6.52
CA PHE A 132 -7.99 9.64 5.68
C PHE A 132 -8.56 10.74 6.56
N SER A 133 -8.55 11.98 6.06
CA SER A 133 -9.19 13.08 6.76
C SER A 133 -10.71 12.84 6.84
N ASP A 134 -11.36 13.42 7.85
CA ASP A 134 -12.81 13.30 8.03
C ASP A 134 -13.60 13.77 6.81
N ASP A 135 -13.15 14.83 6.16
CA ASP A 135 -13.79 15.36 4.96
C ASP A 135 -13.83 14.34 3.84
N VAL A 136 -12.70 13.64 3.62
CA VAL A 136 -12.59 12.60 2.60
C VAL A 136 -13.51 11.42 2.95
N LEU A 137 -13.52 10.98 4.19
CA LEU A 137 -14.35 9.87 4.64
C LEU A 137 -15.85 10.17 4.49
N LYS A 138 -16.27 11.40 4.74
CA LYS A 138 -17.68 11.81 4.54
C LYS A 138 -18.07 11.77 3.07
N GLU A 139 -17.18 12.15 2.16
CA GLU A 139 -17.45 12.14 0.71
C GLU A 139 -17.52 10.73 0.12
N THR A 140 -16.77 9.78 0.69
CA THR A 140 -16.62 8.44 0.12
C THR A 140 -17.35 7.36 0.87
N GLY A 141 -17.84 7.70 1.99
CA GLY A 141 -18.39 6.70 2.86
C GLY A 141 -19.65 6.69 3.34
#